data_8275804dee1629db7551358e85084502
#
_entry.id   8275804dee1629db7551358e85084502
#
_cell.length_a   1.000
_cell.length_b   1.000
_cell.length_c   1.000
_cell.angle_alpha   90.00
_cell.angle_beta   90.00
_cell.angle_gamma   90.00
#
_symmetry.space_group_name_H-M   'P 1'
#
loop_
_entity.id
_entity.type
_entity.pdbx_description
1 polymer ?
#
loop_
_entity_poly.entity_id
_entity_poly.type
_entity_poly.pdbx_seq_one_letter_code
_entity_poly.pdbx_strand_id
1 'polypeptide(L)'
;IHLTPRDVNVNEAYIKLRKERTIHVSKELMSLYTDYLIYEYSEELEHDYVFISLKEGYFGKPLKYQSVLDLVRRIVKRTGIEFTSHMLRHTHATQLIREGWDVAFVQKRLGHAHVQTTLNTYVHLSDQDMKNEFNKYLERKEHKK
;
A
#
# COMPACT_ATOMS: atom_id res chain seq x y z
N ILE A 1 -3.44 11.22 -1.12
CA ILE A 1 -3.27 10.73 -2.49
C ILE A 1 -4.64 10.32 -3.02
N HIS A 2 -5.04 10.88 -4.15
CA HIS A 2 -6.28 10.52 -4.82
C HIS A 2 -5.99 9.57 -5.98
N LEU A 3 -6.64 8.41 -5.97
CA LEU A 3 -6.46 7.37 -6.98
C LEU A 3 -7.67 7.38 -7.91
N THR A 4 -7.46 7.72 -9.18
CA THR A 4 -8.48 7.74 -10.23
C THR A 4 -8.22 6.62 -11.23
N PRO A 5 -9.23 5.76 -11.54
CA PRO A 5 -9.09 4.75 -12.57
C PRO A 5 -8.89 5.38 -13.95
N ARG A 6 -8.07 4.76 -14.78
CA ARG A 6 -7.93 5.09 -16.21
C ARG A 6 -8.17 3.84 -17.02
N ASP A 7 -8.80 4.00 -18.18
CA ASP A 7 -9.10 2.88 -19.08
C ASP A 7 -7.85 2.41 -19.84
N VAL A 8 -6.97 3.34 -20.18
CA VAL A 8 -5.72 3.04 -20.88
C VAL A 8 -4.54 3.60 -20.10
N ASN A 9 -3.55 2.78 -19.79
CA ASN A 9 -2.32 3.17 -19.15
C ASN A 9 -1.10 2.66 -19.93
N VAL A 10 -0.24 3.57 -20.35
CA VAL A 10 1.01 3.25 -21.08
C VAL A 10 1.95 2.37 -20.26
N ASN A 11 1.87 2.46 -18.93
CA ASN A 11 2.69 1.66 -18.01
C ASN A 11 2.07 0.30 -17.64
N GLU A 12 0.96 -0.09 -18.28
CA GLU A 12 0.25 -1.37 -18.05
C GLU A 12 -0.32 -1.54 -16.64
N ALA A 13 -0.35 -0.46 -15.84
CA ALA A 13 -0.93 -0.48 -14.50
C ALA A 13 -2.44 -0.24 -14.55
N TYR A 14 -3.20 -0.89 -13.66
CA TYR A 14 -4.63 -0.68 -13.54
C TYR A 14 -5.13 -0.83 -12.11
N ILE A 15 -6.24 -0.16 -11.80
CA ILE A 15 -6.93 -0.27 -10.51
C ILE A 15 -8.04 -1.31 -10.64
N LYS A 16 -7.87 -2.48 -10.00
CA LYS A 16 -8.82 -3.61 -10.08
C LYS A 16 -10.28 -3.21 -9.76
N LEU A 17 -10.47 -2.36 -8.76
CA LEU A 17 -11.82 -1.97 -8.32
C LEU A 17 -12.50 -0.98 -9.27
N ARG A 18 -11.77 -0.35 -10.19
CA ARG A 18 -12.26 0.73 -11.09
C ARG A 18 -13.09 1.81 -10.38
N LYS A 19 -12.80 2.07 -9.10
CA LYS A 19 -13.42 3.13 -8.29
C LYS A 19 -12.36 4.07 -7.76
N GLU A 20 -12.71 5.34 -7.76
CA GLU A 20 -11.88 6.37 -7.14
C GLU A 20 -11.78 6.15 -5.64
N ARG A 21 -10.64 6.47 -5.08
CA ARG A 21 -10.45 6.50 -3.63
C ARG A 21 -9.33 7.44 -3.22
N THR A 22 -9.49 8.00 -2.03
CA THR A 22 -8.45 8.80 -1.38
C THR A 22 -7.73 7.96 -0.32
N ILE A 23 -6.41 8.00 -0.35
CA ILE A 23 -5.55 7.38 0.66
C ILE A 23 -4.85 8.50 1.43
N HIS A 24 -5.11 8.58 2.73
CA HIS A 24 -4.38 9.46 3.63
C HIS A 24 -2.98 8.88 3.89
N VAL A 25 -1.98 9.72 3.81
CA VAL A 25 -0.57 9.37 3.98
C VAL A 25 0.08 10.26 5.03
N SER A 26 1.20 9.83 5.59
CA SER A 26 1.92 10.59 6.59
C SER A 26 2.66 11.79 5.97
N LYS A 27 3.04 12.74 6.81
CA LYS A 27 3.83 13.91 6.38
C LYS A 27 5.22 13.48 5.88
N GLU A 28 5.80 12.47 6.50
CA GLU A 28 7.11 11.91 6.12
C GLU A 28 7.06 11.35 4.70
N LEU A 29 6.01 10.62 4.34
CA LEU A 29 5.84 10.11 2.98
C LEU A 29 5.65 11.25 1.97
N MET A 30 4.92 12.31 2.35
CA MET A 30 4.78 13.49 1.50
C MET A 30 6.09 14.25 1.33
N SER A 31 6.94 14.33 2.37
CA SER A 31 8.28 14.90 2.26
C SER A 31 9.14 14.13 1.25
N LEU A 32 9.19 12.80 1.37
CA LEU A 32 9.91 11.95 0.42
C LEU A 32 9.39 12.11 -1.02
N TYR A 33 8.09 12.28 -1.18
CA TYR A 33 7.50 12.55 -2.50
C TYR A 33 7.93 13.91 -3.05
N THR A 34 7.98 14.93 -2.20
CA THR A 34 8.46 16.27 -2.58
C THR A 34 9.92 16.23 -3.00
N ASP A 35 10.77 15.55 -2.22
CA ASP A 35 12.19 15.37 -2.54
C ASP A 35 12.37 14.66 -3.90
N TYR A 36 11.58 13.60 -4.14
CA TYR A 36 11.59 12.91 -5.42
C TYR A 36 11.22 13.84 -6.58
N LEU A 37 10.21 14.70 -6.43
CA LEU A 37 9.81 15.66 -7.46
C LEU A 37 10.89 16.72 -7.73
N ILE A 38 11.60 17.15 -6.68
CA ILE A 38 12.63 18.20 -6.80
C ILE A 38 13.92 17.64 -7.42
N TYR A 39 14.34 16.44 -7.02
CA TYR A 39 15.68 15.95 -7.34
C TYR A 39 15.72 14.93 -8.48
N GLU A 40 14.61 14.23 -8.72
CA GLU A 40 14.59 13.08 -9.64
C GLU A 40 13.60 13.28 -10.80
N TYR A 41 12.54 14.04 -10.59
CA TYR A 41 11.50 14.23 -11.60
C TYR A 41 11.83 15.41 -12.49
N SER A 42 11.72 15.27 -13.82
CA SER A 42 11.97 16.35 -14.77
C SER A 42 10.68 17.12 -15.07
N GLU A 43 10.76 18.45 -15.08
CA GLU A 43 9.65 19.33 -15.48
C GLU A 43 9.34 19.25 -16.98
N GLU A 44 10.26 18.69 -17.79
CA GLU A 44 10.11 18.57 -19.25
C GLU A 44 9.27 17.35 -19.68
N LEU A 45 8.68 16.60 -18.71
CA LEU A 45 7.94 15.38 -19.03
C LEU A 45 6.53 15.72 -19.54
N GLU A 46 6.20 15.20 -20.70
CA GLU A 46 4.89 15.40 -21.37
C GLU A 46 3.77 14.49 -20.81
N HIS A 47 3.93 13.92 -19.63
CA HIS A 47 2.95 13.04 -19.02
C HIS A 47 2.84 13.26 -17.50
N ASP A 48 1.75 12.81 -16.91
CA ASP A 48 1.39 12.97 -15.50
C ASP A 48 1.60 11.69 -14.66
N TYR A 49 2.42 10.73 -15.13
CA TYR A 49 2.79 9.56 -14.32
C TYR A 49 3.74 9.95 -13.21
N VAL A 50 3.37 9.59 -11.98
CA VAL A 50 4.17 9.90 -10.78
C VAL A 50 5.53 9.20 -10.81
N PHE A 51 5.57 7.91 -11.11
CA PHE A 51 6.82 7.16 -11.10
C PHE A 51 7.38 7.01 -12.52
N ILE A 52 8.63 7.44 -12.68
CA ILE A 52 9.38 7.38 -13.94
C ILE A 52 10.59 6.47 -13.82
N SER A 53 11.11 6.03 -14.95
CA SER A 53 12.37 5.33 -15.03
C SER A 53 13.53 6.33 -14.88
N LEU A 54 14.45 6.08 -13.96
CA LEU A 54 15.69 6.84 -13.80
C LEU A 54 16.85 6.19 -14.52
N LYS A 55 16.60 5.10 -15.28
CA LYS A 55 17.63 4.37 -16.02
C LYS A 55 18.02 5.14 -17.28
N GLU A 56 19.32 5.25 -17.53
CA GLU A 56 19.87 5.78 -18.77
C GLU A 56 19.23 5.14 -20.02
N GLY A 57 18.90 5.94 -21.04
CA GLY A 57 18.17 5.54 -22.24
C GLY A 57 16.65 5.30 -22.05
N TYR A 58 16.17 5.29 -20.81
CA TYR A 58 14.74 5.17 -20.46
C TYR A 58 14.28 6.27 -19.50
N PHE A 59 15.16 7.23 -19.20
CA PHE A 59 14.87 8.32 -18.29
C PHE A 59 13.56 9.03 -18.68
N GLY A 60 12.75 9.35 -17.68
CA GLY A 60 11.48 10.03 -17.86
C GLY A 60 10.33 9.16 -18.37
N LYS A 61 10.55 7.93 -18.85
CA LYS A 61 9.45 7.07 -19.29
C LYS A 61 8.65 6.54 -18.09
N PRO A 62 7.32 6.42 -18.19
CA PRO A 62 6.49 5.87 -17.14
C PRO A 62 7.00 4.51 -16.65
N LEU A 63 7.12 4.34 -15.33
CA LEU A 63 7.61 3.10 -14.74
C LEU A 63 6.59 1.97 -14.99
N LYS A 64 7.02 0.92 -15.68
CA LYS A 64 6.18 -0.24 -15.97
C LYS A 64 6.05 -1.17 -14.78
N TYR A 65 4.93 -1.90 -14.72
CA TYR A 65 4.70 -2.92 -13.69
C TYR A 65 5.83 -3.94 -13.60
N GLN A 66 6.35 -4.41 -14.76
CA GLN A 66 7.48 -5.34 -14.80
C GLN A 66 8.73 -4.78 -14.12
N SER A 67 9.02 -3.50 -14.25
CA SER A 67 10.17 -2.86 -13.60
C SER A 67 10.08 -2.92 -12.08
N VAL A 68 8.85 -2.79 -11.52
CA VAL A 68 8.61 -2.93 -10.08
C VAL A 68 8.83 -4.39 -9.64
N LEU A 69 8.36 -5.36 -10.40
CA LEU A 69 8.61 -6.79 -10.11
C LEU A 69 10.11 -7.13 -10.13
N ASP A 70 10.84 -6.59 -11.10
CA ASP A 70 12.29 -6.82 -11.21
C ASP A 70 13.05 -6.13 -10.06
N LEU A 71 12.57 -4.98 -9.57
CA LEU A 71 13.09 -4.35 -8.36
C LEU A 71 12.91 -5.27 -7.14
N VAL A 72 11.70 -5.80 -6.93
CA VAL A 72 11.42 -6.75 -5.84
C VAL A 72 12.34 -7.96 -5.93
N ARG A 73 12.47 -8.58 -7.11
CA ARG A 73 13.37 -9.74 -7.32
C ARG A 73 14.83 -9.41 -6.98
N ARG A 74 15.31 -8.23 -7.36
CA ARG A 74 16.68 -7.79 -7.01
C ARG A 74 16.87 -7.61 -5.51
N ILE A 75 15.88 -7.05 -4.81
CA ILE A 75 15.95 -6.90 -3.36
C ILE A 75 15.98 -8.28 -2.69
N VAL A 76 15.06 -9.19 -3.06
CA VAL A 76 15.04 -10.57 -2.57
C VAL A 76 16.40 -11.25 -2.77
N LYS A 77 16.97 -11.14 -3.97
CA LYS A 77 18.29 -11.73 -4.28
C LYS A 77 19.42 -11.14 -3.42
N ARG A 78 19.37 -9.84 -3.13
CA ARG A 78 20.41 -9.16 -2.32
C ARG A 78 20.31 -9.42 -0.83
N THR A 79 19.10 -9.55 -0.32
CA THR A 79 18.83 -9.66 1.13
C THR A 79 18.63 -11.09 1.60
N GLY A 80 18.30 -12.02 0.68
CA GLY A 80 17.83 -13.36 1.03
C GLY A 80 16.42 -13.38 1.66
N ILE A 81 15.75 -12.23 1.81
CA ILE A 81 14.41 -12.12 2.40
C ILE A 81 13.38 -12.24 1.30
N GLU A 82 12.66 -13.35 1.29
CA GLU A 82 11.57 -13.55 0.31
C GLU A 82 10.35 -12.70 0.65
N PHE A 83 9.93 -11.86 -0.29
CA PHE A 83 8.69 -11.12 -0.19
C PHE A 83 8.10 -10.81 -1.57
N THR A 84 6.81 -10.50 -1.58
CA THR A 84 6.07 -10.04 -2.75
C THR A 84 5.32 -8.74 -2.43
N SER A 85 4.92 -7.99 -3.44
CA SER A 85 4.04 -6.82 -3.24
C SER A 85 2.73 -7.18 -2.53
N HIS A 86 2.25 -8.40 -2.73
CA HIS A 86 1.07 -8.92 -2.04
C HIS A 86 1.31 -9.12 -0.55
N MET A 87 2.46 -9.67 -0.17
CA MET A 87 2.86 -9.84 1.23
C MET A 87 2.97 -8.50 1.95
N LEU A 88 3.57 -7.49 1.32
CA LEU A 88 3.63 -6.13 1.90
C LEU A 88 2.24 -5.56 2.16
N ARG A 89 1.31 -5.78 1.22
CA ARG A 89 -0.08 -5.36 1.36
C ARG A 89 -0.80 -6.10 2.50
N HIS A 90 -0.57 -7.41 2.64
CA HIS A 90 -1.11 -8.22 3.73
C HIS A 90 -0.55 -7.78 5.08
N THR A 91 0.76 -7.54 5.16
CA THR A 91 1.41 -7.03 6.37
C THR A 91 0.80 -5.70 6.80
N HIS A 92 0.63 -4.76 5.85
CA HIS A 92 0.01 -3.48 6.14
C HIS A 92 -1.44 -3.63 6.65
N ALA A 93 -2.24 -4.49 6.02
CA ALA A 93 -3.60 -4.77 6.47
C ALA A 93 -3.63 -5.33 7.90
N THR A 94 -2.80 -6.34 8.18
CA THR A 94 -2.70 -6.99 9.48
C THR A 94 -2.26 -6.01 10.57
N GLN A 95 -1.30 -5.15 10.27
CA GLN A 95 -0.82 -4.14 11.20
C GLN A 95 -1.92 -3.13 11.57
N LEU A 96 -2.64 -2.58 10.58
CA LEU A 96 -3.76 -1.66 10.85
C LEU A 96 -4.82 -2.28 11.75
N ILE A 97 -5.12 -3.55 11.52
CA ILE A 97 -6.09 -4.30 12.31
C ILE A 97 -5.60 -4.49 13.75
N ARG A 98 -4.32 -4.88 13.95
CA ARG A 98 -3.70 -5.00 15.28
C ARG A 98 -3.67 -3.67 16.03
N GLU A 99 -3.56 -2.56 15.32
CA GLU A 99 -3.66 -1.20 15.85
C GLU A 99 -5.10 -0.79 16.18
N GLY A 100 -6.09 -1.65 15.92
CA GLY A 100 -7.50 -1.42 16.27
C GLY A 100 -8.32 -0.71 15.20
N TRP A 101 -7.84 -0.65 13.97
CA TRP A 101 -8.63 -0.08 12.87
C TRP A 101 -9.81 -0.99 12.54
N ASP A 102 -10.97 -0.36 12.31
CA ASP A 102 -12.14 -1.09 11.81
C ASP A 102 -11.89 -1.71 10.43
N VAL A 103 -12.38 -2.94 10.23
CA VAL A 103 -12.18 -3.71 8.99
C VAL A 103 -12.71 -2.98 7.76
N ALA A 104 -13.83 -2.26 7.89
CA ALA A 104 -14.42 -1.53 6.78
C ALA A 104 -13.49 -0.39 6.31
N PHE A 105 -12.81 0.29 7.26
CA PHE A 105 -11.81 1.30 6.92
C PHE A 105 -10.57 0.69 6.28
N VAL A 106 -10.08 -0.45 6.77
CA VAL A 106 -8.95 -1.16 6.16
C VAL A 106 -9.31 -1.62 4.76
N GLN A 107 -10.50 -2.19 4.55
CA GLN A 107 -11.01 -2.57 3.24
C GLN A 107 -11.03 -1.38 2.27
N LYS A 108 -11.60 -0.26 2.68
CA LYS A 108 -11.70 0.96 1.88
C LYS A 108 -10.31 1.50 1.51
N ARG A 109 -9.38 1.54 2.48
CA ARG A 109 -8.00 1.98 2.28
C ARG A 109 -7.27 1.11 1.26
N LEU A 110 -7.39 -0.21 1.38
CA LEU A 110 -6.76 -1.16 0.47
C LEU A 110 -7.46 -1.27 -0.88
N GLY A 111 -8.73 -0.87 -0.98
CA GLY A 111 -9.54 -1.02 -2.19
C GLY A 111 -9.83 -2.49 -2.50
N HIS A 112 -10.18 -3.28 -1.48
CA HIS A 112 -10.67 -4.63 -1.70
C HIS A 112 -12.14 -4.59 -2.11
N ALA A 113 -12.49 -5.28 -3.22
CA ALA A 113 -13.86 -5.34 -3.71
C ALA A 113 -14.80 -6.08 -2.73
N HIS A 114 -14.26 -7.07 -2.00
CA HIS A 114 -15.01 -7.89 -1.07
C HIS A 114 -14.39 -7.86 0.33
N VAL A 115 -15.25 -7.73 1.35
CA VAL A 115 -14.85 -7.78 2.77
C VAL A 115 -14.12 -9.08 3.09
N GLN A 116 -14.53 -10.20 2.48
CA GLN A 116 -13.90 -11.50 2.68
C GLN A 116 -12.39 -11.49 2.40
N THR A 117 -11.94 -10.71 1.41
CA THR A 117 -10.50 -10.57 1.11
C THR A 117 -9.75 -9.91 2.27
N THR A 118 -10.39 -8.98 2.98
CA THR A 118 -9.82 -8.36 4.18
C THR A 118 -9.92 -9.31 5.37
N LEU A 119 -11.07 -9.97 5.56
CA LEU A 119 -11.29 -10.93 6.64
C LEU A 119 -10.34 -12.13 6.57
N ASN A 120 -10.03 -12.64 5.40
CA ASN A 120 -9.04 -13.71 5.23
C ASN A 120 -7.64 -13.31 5.75
N THR A 121 -7.35 -12.02 5.86
CA THR A 121 -6.14 -11.51 6.51
C THR A 121 -6.19 -11.70 8.03
N TYR A 122 -7.41 -11.76 8.62
CA TYR A 122 -7.63 -11.99 10.05
C TYR A 122 -7.46 -13.46 10.50
N VAL A 123 -7.57 -14.42 9.60
CA VAL A 123 -7.41 -15.84 9.92
C VAL A 123 -6.04 -16.15 10.56
N HIS A 124 -5.12 -15.20 10.46
CA HIS A 124 -3.80 -15.29 11.08
C HIS A 124 -3.65 -14.50 12.39
N LEU A 125 -4.77 -14.04 13.00
CA LEU A 125 -4.70 -13.50 14.36
C LEU A 125 -4.34 -14.66 15.32
N SER A 126 -3.28 -14.45 16.08
CA SER A 126 -2.83 -15.42 17.06
C SER A 126 -3.75 -15.44 18.29
N ASP A 127 -3.71 -16.52 19.08
CA ASP A 127 -4.38 -16.58 20.39
C ASP A 127 -3.95 -15.41 21.29
N GLN A 128 -2.73 -14.91 21.14
CA GLN A 128 -2.24 -13.73 21.85
C GLN A 128 -2.96 -12.44 21.43
N ASP A 129 -3.27 -12.29 20.16
CA ASP A 129 -4.04 -11.12 19.68
C ASP A 129 -5.46 -11.15 20.26
N MET A 130 -6.09 -12.34 20.33
CA MET A 130 -7.40 -12.53 20.94
C MET A 130 -7.38 -12.21 22.44
N LYS A 131 -6.36 -12.68 23.17
CA LYS A 131 -6.19 -12.40 24.60
C LYS A 131 -5.99 -10.90 24.86
N ASN A 132 -5.20 -10.23 24.05
CA ASN A 132 -4.98 -8.79 24.15
C ASN A 132 -6.28 -7.99 23.95
N GLU A 133 -7.10 -8.37 22.97
CA GLU A 133 -8.37 -7.68 22.70
C GLU A 133 -9.40 -7.94 23.81
N PHE A 134 -9.42 -9.15 24.37
CA PHE A 134 -10.27 -9.47 25.52
C PHE A 134 -9.87 -8.64 26.77
N ASN A 135 -8.59 -8.46 27.03
CA ASN A 135 -8.11 -7.63 28.13
C ASN A 135 -8.54 -6.17 27.94
N LYS A 136 -8.39 -5.59 26.75
CA LYS A 136 -8.88 -4.25 26.43
C LYS A 136 -10.40 -4.11 26.64
N TYR A 137 -11.17 -5.14 26.30
CA TYR A 137 -12.61 -5.17 26.56
C TYR A 137 -12.92 -5.08 28.05
N LEU A 138 -12.20 -5.83 28.90
CA LEU A 138 -12.37 -5.80 30.35
C LEU A 138 -12.04 -4.42 30.93
N GLU A 139 -10.92 -3.81 30.52
CA GLU A 139 -10.53 -2.46 30.93
C GLU A 139 -11.60 -1.41 30.59
N ARG A 140 -12.15 -1.45 29.35
CA ARG A 140 -13.22 -0.55 28.92
C ARG A 140 -14.50 -0.73 29.74
N LYS A 141 -14.76 -1.93 30.25
CA LYS A 141 -15.94 -2.23 31.04
C LYS A 141 -15.80 -1.72 32.50
N GLU A 142 -14.60 -1.75 33.05
CA GLU A 142 -14.27 -1.23 34.37
C GLU A 142 -14.35 0.30 34.42
N HIS A 143 -13.91 0.99 33.36
CA HIS A 143 -14.00 2.45 33.26
C HIS A 143 -15.41 3.00 33.00
N LYS A 144 -16.40 2.15 32.76
CA LYS A 144 -17.82 2.55 32.57
C LYS A 144 -18.69 2.35 33.81
N LYS A 145 -18.12 1.92 34.95
CA LYS A 145 -18.74 1.90 36.25
C LYS A 145 -18.32 3.11 37.08
#